data_322deb99d7f2753ad0246c6359283597
#
_entry.id   322deb99d7f2753ad0246c6359283597
#
_cell.length_a   1.000
_cell.length_b   1.000
_cell.length_c   1.000
_cell.angle_alpha   90.00
_cell.angle_beta   90.00
_cell.angle_gamma   90.00
#
_symmetry.space_group_name_H-M   'P 1'
#
loop_
_entity.id
_entity.type
_entity.pdbx_description
1 polymer ?
#
loop_
_entity_poly.entity_id
_entity_poly.type
_entity_poly.pdbx_seq_one_letter_code
_entity_poly.pdbx_strand_id
1 'polypeptide(L)'
;CHIVPDSLGGEDIPSNFVILCKRCHLDNPNVADPEIMWDWLRAYSVPLYDTFWDIQGMEEYKKIYGVSVMEEFSSRDLRLDDPEVREIRDEVAQGASYHFGDPHLNVATLAGLQRMLFKEYDRRHGLETGHPVASCISRNGFWQGK
;
A
#
# COMPACT_ATOMS: atom_id res chain seq x y z
N CYS A 1 -4.33 16.18 14.78
CA CYS A 1 -3.96 14.99 15.52
C CYS A 1 -3.09 15.38 16.71
N HIS A 2 -3.35 14.82 17.90
CA HIS A 2 -2.47 14.99 19.05
C HIS A 2 -1.17 14.20 18.82
N ILE A 3 -0.06 14.75 19.29
CA ILE A 3 1.24 14.05 19.36
C ILE A 3 1.20 13.05 20.51
N VAL A 4 0.80 13.52 21.68
CA VAL A 4 0.44 12.66 22.82
C VAL A 4 -1.07 12.72 22.95
N PRO A 5 -1.79 11.58 22.88
CA PRO A 5 -3.25 11.55 23.00
C PRO A 5 -3.77 12.13 24.33
N ASP A 6 -4.92 12.80 24.28
CA ASP A 6 -5.60 13.30 25.49
C ASP A 6 -5.85 12.18 26.52
N SER A 7 -6.26 11.00 26.05
CA SER A 7 -6.45 9.81 26.89
C SER A 7 -5.19 9.33 27.63
N LEU A 8 -4.01 9.78 27.20
CA LEU A 8 -2.71 9.49 27.81
C LEU A 8 -2.09 10.73 28.47
N GLY A 9 -2.91 11.76 28.72
CA GLY A 9 -2.49 12.98 29.41
C GLY A 9 -1.89 14.06 28.50
N GLY A 10 -2.08 13.97 27.20
CA GLY A 10 -1.67 15.01 26.25
C GLY A 10 -2.52 16.26 26.43
N GLU A 11 -1.88 17.42 26.50
CA GLU A 11 -2.55 18.72 26.65
C GLU A 11 -3.08 19.27 25.33
N ASP A 12 -4.18 20.02 25.37
CA ASP A 12 -4.75 20.74 24.23
C ASP A 12 -4.02 22.07 23.96
N ILE A 13 -2.72 21.98 23.66
CA ILE A 13 -1.87 23.13 23.32
C ILE A 13 -1.28 22.98 21.92
N PRO A 14 -1.00 24.08 21.19
CA PRO A 14 -0.53 24.03 19.82
C PRO A 14 0.70 23.14 19.60
N SER A 15 1.60 23.06 20.59
CA SER A 15 2.82 22.25 20.51
C SER A 15 2.54 20.74 20.59
N ASN A 16 1.34 20.32 21.00
CA ASN A 16 0.91 18.92 21.02
C ASN A 16 0.07 18.52 19.81
N PHE A 17 0.05 19.34 18.73
CA PHE A 17 -0.71 19.03 17.54
C PHE A 17 0.18 18.91 16.32
N VAL A 18 -0.21 18.01 15.42
CA VAL A 18 0.35 17.84 14.08
C VAL A 18 -0.77 17.70 13.07
N ILE A 19 -0.57 18.26 11.87
CA ILE A 19 -1.54 18.13 10.78
C ILE A 19 -1.23 16.82 10.05
N LEU A 20 -2.22 15.91 10.04
CA LEU A 20 -2.17 14.65 9.31
C LEU A 20 -3.37 14.57 8.37
N CYS A 21 -3.22 13.91 7.24
CA CYS A 21 -4.37 13.48 6.45
C CYS A 21 -5.11 12.35 7.19
N LYS A 22 -6.35 12.05 6.79
CA LYS A 22 -7.18 11.01 7.41
C LYS A 22 -6.46 9.66 7.52
N ARG A 23 -5.75 9.27 6.47
CA ARG A 23 -5.01 8.00 6.42
C ARG A 23 -3.90 7.95 7.45
N CYS A 24 -3.03 8.95 7.48
CA CYS A 24 -1.99 9.06 8.50
C CYS A 24 -2.54 9.17 9.91
N HIS A 25 -3.68 9.82 10.07
CA HIS A 25 -4.33 9.92 11.37
C HIS A 25 -4.85 8.57 11.89
N LEU A 26 -5.19 7.64 11.00
CA LEU A 26 -5.58 6.28 11.38
C LEU A 26 -4.38 5.39 11.76
N ASP A 27 -3.22 5.69 11.18
CA ASP A 27 -2.00 4.86 11.33
C ASP A 27 -0.98 5.45 12.31
N ASN A 28 -1.19 6.68 12.79
CA ASN A 28 -0.23 7.34 13.67
C ASN A 28 -0.07 6.59 14.99
N PRO A 29 1.12 6.68 15.62
CA PRO A 29 1.32 6.18 16.97
C PRO A 29 0.36 6.85 17.97
N ASN A 30 -0.32 6.03 18.79
CA ASN A 30 -1.16 6.50 19.90
C ASN A 30 -0.50 6.09 21.21
N VAL A 31 0.61 6.76 21.54
CA VAL A 31 1.47 6.44 22.69
C VAL A 31 1.77 7.70 23.50
N ALA A 32 2.15 7.53 24.76
CA ALA A 32 2.46 8.65 25.65
C ALA A 32 3.83 9.30 25.36
N ASP A 33 4.72 8.59 24.65
CA ASP A 33 6.03 9.11 24.32
C ASP A 33 5.98 9.92 22.99
N PRO A 34 6.18 11.26 23.04
CA PRO A 34 6.13 12.11 21.86
C PRO A 34 7.25 11.83 20.86
N GLU A 35 8.38 11.27 21.29
CA GLU A 35 9.50 10.96 20.40
C GLU A 35 9.09 9.92 19.33
N ILE A 36 8.28 8.94 19.71
CA ILE A 36 7.76 7.94 18.78
C ILE A 36 6.95 8.58 17.66
N MET A 37 6.12 9.58 17.97
CA MET A 37 5.39 10.32 16.95
C MET A 37 6.33 11.09 16.03
N TRP A 38 7.36 11.75 16.59
CA TRP A 38 8.34 12.47 15.79
C TRP A 38 9.19 11.56 14.91
N ASP A 39 9.59 10.40 15.41
CA ASP A 39 10.33 9.40 14.63
C ASP A 39 9.48 8.82 13.51
N TRP A 40 8.20 8.56 13.80
CA TRP A 40 7.23 8.12 12.81
C TRP A 40 7.05 9.20 11.72
N LEU A 41 6.88 10.47 12.07
CA LEU A 41 6.79 11.58 11.12
C LEU A 41 8.06 11.71 10.27
N ARG A 42 9.24 11.56 10.87
CA ARG A 42 10.52 11.61 10.13
C ARG A 42 10.66 10.44 9.15
N ALA A 43 10.27 9.25 9.56
CA ALA A 43 10.27 8.08 8.69
C ALA A 43 9.34 8.25 7.48
N TYR A 44 8.25 9.01 7.65
CA TYR A 44 7.28 9.32 6.59
C TYR A 44 7.58 10.60 5.81
N SER A 45 8.52 11.42 6.24
CA SER A 45 8.91 12.66 5.55
C SER A 45 9.76 12.44 4.29
N VAL A 46 9.75 11.26 3.72
CA VAL A 46 10.29 11.04 2.37
C VAL A 46 9.49 11.85 1.35
N PRO A 47 10.14 12.38 0.31
CA PRO A 47 9.53 13.34 -0.64
C PRO A 47 8.28 12.84 -1.37
N LEU A 48 7.98 11.56 -1.28
CA LEU A 48 6.81 10.93 -1.87
C LEU A 48 6.07 10.18 -0.76
N TYR A 49 5.07 10.85 -0.21
CA TYR A 49 4.18 10.29 0.80
C TYR A 49 3.57 8.94 0.40
N ASP A 50 3.27 8.77 -0.89
CA ASP A 50 2.71 7.55 -1.44
C ASP A 50 3.70 6.37 -1.46
N THR A 51 5.02 6.65 -1.40
CA THR A 51 6.06 5.61 -1.46
C THR A 51 5.96 4.60 -0.31
N PHE A 52 5.58 5.05 0.88
CA PHE A 52 5.40 4.13 2.02
C PHE A 52 4.32 3.09 1.71
N TRP A 53 3.17 3.55 1.22
CA TRP A 53 2.05 2.65 0.93
C TRP A 53 2.35 1.73 -0.23
N ASP A 54 3.10 2.20 -1.23
CA ASP A 54 3.60 1.38 -2.31
C ASP A 54 4.53 0.28 -1.80
N ILE A 55 5.44 0.60 -0.89
CA ILE A 55 6.32 -0.39 -0.24
C ILE A 55 5.49 -1.43 0.54
N GLN A 56 4.53 -0.98 1.35
CA GLN A 56 3.64 -1.90 2.07
C GLN A 56 2.84 -2.79 1.10
N GLY A 57 2.37 -2.22 -0.01
CA GLY A 57 1.72 -2.97 -1.09
C GLY A 57 2.65 -4.00 -1.74
N MET A 58 3.93 -3.66 -1.95
CA MET A 58 4.94 -4.57 -2.49
C MET A 58 5.26 -5.74 -1.54
N GLU A 59 5.33 -5.46 -0.24
CA GLU A 59 5.52 -6.50 0.78
C GLU A 59 4.32 -7.45 0.84
N GLU A 60 3.12 -6.90 0.79
CA GLU A 60 1.88 -7.68 0.77
C GLU A 60 1.75 -8.48 -0.54
N TYR A 61 2.18 -7.90 -1.68
CA TYR A 61 2.26 -8.60 -2.96
C TYR A 61 3.06 -9.89 -2.84
N LYS A 62 4.25 -9.81 -2.25
CA LYS A 62 5.10 -10.99 -2.04
C LYS A 62 4.43 -12.05 -1.16
N LYS A 63 3.70 -11.63 -0.12
CA LYS A 63 2.95 -12.55 0.75
C LYS A 63 1.81 -13.25 0.00
N ILE A 64 1.07 -12.50 -0.83
CA ILE A 64 -0.10 -13.03 -1.54
C ILE A 64 0.31 -13.88 -2.74
N TYR A 65 1.30 -13.43 -3.52
CA TYR A 65 1.63 -14.04 -4.82
C TYR A 65 2.93 -14.87 -4.82
N GLY A 66 3.71 -14.84 -3.74
CA GLY A 66 4.93 -15.65 -3.57
C GLY A 66 6.14 -15.13 -4.34
N VAL A 67 6.01 -14.04 -5.07
CA VAL A 67 7.06 -13.37 -5.85
C VAL A 67 7.05 -11.89 -5.53
N SER A 68 8.21 -11.25 -5.50
CA SER A 68 8.27 -9.80 -5.25
C SER A 68 7.94 -9.00 -6.52
N VAL A 69 7.46 -7.78 -6.33
CA VAL A 69 7.25 -6.83 -7.44
C VAL A 69 8.53 -6.60 -8.24
N MET A 70 9.68 -6.57 -7.59
CA MET A 70 10.97 -6.38 -8.27
C MET A 70 11.37 -7.60 -9.14
N GLU A 71 11.04 -8.81 -8.71
CA GLU A 71 11.23 -10.02 -9.52
C GLU A 71 10.31 -9.99 -10.74
N GLU A 72 9.07 -9.51 -10.60
CA GLU A 72 8.14 -9.31 -11.73
C GLU A 72 8.69 -8.30 -12.75
N PHE A 73 9.23 -7.17 -12.28
CA PHE A 73 9.90 -6.19 -13.16
C PHE A 73 11.10 -6.80 -13.86
N SER A 74 11.98 -7.49 -13.12
CA SER A 74 13.18 -8.10 -13.65
C SER A 74 12.90 -9.18 -14.68
N SER A 75 11.86 -9.99 -14.47
CA SER A 75 11.48 -11.08 -15.40
C SER A 75 10.98 -10.58 -16.76
N ARG A 76 10.56 -9.32 -16.83
CA ARG A 76 10.05 -8.66 -18.04
C ARG A 76 11.01 -7.62 -18.60
N ASP A 77 12.21 -7.49 -18.03
CA ASP A 77 13.19 -6.44 -18.35
C ASP A 77 12.60 -5.02 -18.27
N LEU A 78 11.72 -4.79 -17.29
CA LEU A 78 11.03 -3.52 -17.07
C LEU A 78 11.73 -2.66 -16.02
N ARG A 79 11.54 -1.35 -16.16
CA ARG A 79 11.97 -0.35 -15.20
C ARG A 79 10.77 0.46 -14.71
N LEU A 80 10.85 0.94 -13.47
CA LEU A 80 9.80 1.78 -12.87
C LEU A 80 9.56 3.11 -13.63
N ASP A 81 10.59 3.60 -14.31
CA ASP A 81 10.55 4.85 -15.08
C ASP A 81 10.16 4.67 -16.55
N ASP A 82 9.89 3.44 -17.00
CA ASP A 82 9.44 3.19 -18.36
C ASP A 82 8.11 3.90 -18.65
N PRO A 83 7.99 4.57 -19.81
CA PRO A 83 6.78 5.29 -20.18
C PRO A 83 5.54 4.38 -20.23
N GLU A 84 5.67 3.16 -20.73
CA GLU A 84 4.57 2.19 -20.81
C GLU A 84 4.12 1.73 -19.42
N VAL A 85 5.07 1.50 -18.51
CA VAL A 85 4.75 1.15 -17.12
C VAL A 85 3.95 2.27 -16.44
N ARG A 86 4.32 3.53 -16.70
CA ARG A 86 3.58 4.70 -16.17
C ARG A 86 2.16 4.78 -16.75
N GLU A 87 2.03 4.58 -18.06
CA GLU A 87 0.73 4.58 -18.75
C GLU A 87 -0.19 3.49 -18.17
N ILE A 88 0.29 2.25 -18.10
CA ILE A 88 -0.48 1.13 -17.53
C ILE A 88 -0.85 1.40 -16.07
N ARG A 89 0.07 1.93 -15.28
CA ARG A 89 -0.21 2.28 -13.87
C ARG A 89 -1.34 3.30 -13.77
N ASP A 90 -1.33 4.33 -14.61
CA ASP A 90 -2.34 5.38 -14.61
C ASP A 90 -3.71 4.82 -15.06
N GLU A 91 -3.76 3.92 -16.03
CA GLU A 91 -4.99 3.21 -16.43
C GLU A 91 -5.53 2.31 -15.31
N VAL A 92 -4.65 1.53 -14.67
CA VAL A 92 -5.03 0.67 -13.54
C VAL A 92 -5.57 1.51 -12.38
N ALA A 93 -4.95 2.65 -12.09
CA ALA A 93 -5.41 3.57 -11.06
C ALA A 93 -6.79 4.17 -11.39
N GLN A 94 -7.06 4.49 -12.66
CA GLN A 94 -8.38 4.98 -13.11
C GLN A 94 -9.47 3.89 -13.01
N GLY A 95 -9.08 2.62 -13.12
CA GLY A 95 -9.98 1.48 -12.94
C GLY A 95 -10.32 1.17 -11.47
N ALA A 96 -9.64 1.80 -10.51
CA ALA A 96 -9.91 1.63 -9.09
C ALA A 96 -11.04 2.57 -8.65
N SER A 97 -12.06 2.03 -7.97
CA SER A 97 -13.09 2.83 -7.34
C SER A 97 -12.90 2.88 -5.84
N TYR A 98 -13.29 4.03 -5.25
CA TYR A 98 -13.23 4.23 -3.82
C TYR A 98 -14.58 3.93 -3.18
N HIS A 99 -14.58 3.20 -2.08
CA HIS A 99 -15.80 2.88 -1.35
C HIS A 99 -16.31 4.14 -0.63
N PHE A 100 -17.54 4.58 -0.95
CA PHE A 100 -18.12 5.82 -0.42
C PHE A 100 -17.27 7.10 -0.60
N GLY A 101 -16.45 7.15 -1.65
CA GLY A 101 -15.58 8.30 -1.91
C GLY A 101 -14.37 8.39 -0.96
N ASP A 102 -14.12 7.38 -0.16
CA ASP A 102 -12.94 7.31 0.70
C ASP A 102 -11.73 6.78 -0.10
N PRO A 103 -10.65 7.55 -0.25
CA PRO A 103 -9.46 7.13 -0.98
C PRO A 103 -8.61 6.08 -0.22
N HIS A 104 -9.10 5.56 0.89
CA HIS A 104 -8.36 4.59 1.67
C HIS A 104 -8.29 3.23 0.96
N LEU A 105 -7.11 2.91 0.45
CA LEU A 105 -6.78 1.59 -0.10
C LEU A 105 -5.97 0.81 0.93
N ASN A 106 -6.41 -0.39 1.28
CA ASN A 106 -5.62 -1.28 2.11
C ASN A 106 -4.45 -1.89 1.31
N VAL A 107 -3.46 -2.43 2.01
CA VAL A 107 -2.24 -2.97 1.39
C VAL A 107 -2.51 -4.13 0.44
N ALA A 108 -3.52 -4.95 0.70
CA ALA A 108 -3.90 -6.04 -0.19
C ALA A 108 -4.52 -5.53 -1.50
N THR A 109 -5.28 -4.43 -1.45
CA THR A 109 -5.79 -3.75 -2.65
C THR A 109 -4.64 -3.16 -3.46
N LEU A 110 -3.67 -2.52 -2.81
CA LEU A 110 -2.47 -2.00 -3.48
C LEU A 110 -1.67 -3.12 -4.15
N ALA A 111 -1.48 -4.25 -3.47
CA ALA A 111 -0.86 -5.44 -4.06
C ALA A 111 -1.65 -5.93 -5.29
N GLY A 112 -2.98 -5.93 -5.21
CA GLY A 112 -3.86 -6.27 -6.34
C GLY A 112 -3.71 -5.32 -7.53
N LEU A 113 -3.60 -4.01 -7.29
CA LEU A 113 -3.36 -3.01 -8.35
C LEU A 113 -1.99 -3.23 -9.01
N GLN A 114 -0.95 -3.50 -8.23
CA GLN A 114 0.36 -3.88 -8.78
C GLN A 114 0.28 -5.14 -9.63
N ARG A 115 -0.52 -6.12 -9.21
CA ARG A 115 -0.77 -7.33 -10.02
C ARG A 115 -1.48 -7.02 -11.33
N MET A 116 -2.43 -6.10 -11.33
CA MET A 116 -3.12 -5.66 -12.54
C MET A 116 -2.16 -5.03 -13.55
N LEU A 117 -1.17 -4.25 -13.09
CA LEU A 117 -0.15 -3.67 -13.96
C LEU A 117 0.57 -4.77 -14.77
N PHE A 118 1.07 -5.81 -14.11
CA PHE A 118 1.79 -6.89 -14.80
C PHE A 118 0.87 -7.69 -15.72
N LYS A 119 -0.36 -7.94 -15.32
CA LYS A 119 -1.35 -8.62 -16.19
C LYS A 119 -1.65 -7.81 -17.45
N GLU A 120 -1.79 -6.51 -17.31
CA GLU A 120 -2.07 -5.64 -18.46
C GLU A 120 -0.85 -5.55 -19.38
N TYR A 121 0.35 -5.46 -18.82
CA TYR A 121 1.58 -5.53 -19.59
C TYR A 121 1.67 -6.86 -20.38
N ASP A 122 1.50 -7.99 -19.70
CA ASP A 122 1.54 -9.31 -20.31
C ASP A 122 0.49 -9.44 -21.44
N ARG A 123 -0.72 -8.92 -21.22
CA ARG A 123 -1.79 -8.90 -22.22
C ARG A 123 -1.39 -8.10 -23.47
N ARG A 124 -0.76 -6.93 -23.30
CA ARG A 124 -0.32 -6.08 -24.43
C ARG A 124 0.78 -6.75 -25.26
N HIS A 125 1.65 -7.48 -24.59
CA HIS A 125 2.80 -8.15 -25.22
C HIS A 125 2.55 -9.61 -25.61
N GLY A 126 1.33 -10.11 -25.43
CA GLY A 126 0.99 -11.51 -25.76
C GLY A 126 1.76 -12.52 -24.92
N LEU A 127 2.21 -12.14 -23.73
CA LEU A 127 2.88 -13.03 -22.79
C LEU A 127 1.83 -13.86 -22.04
N GLU A 128 2.12 -15.15 -21.83
CA GLU A 128 1.23 -15.97 -21.01
C GLU A 128 1.24 -15.41 -19.57
N THR A 129 0.07 -15.10 -19.03
CA THR A 129 -0.10 -14.64 -17.64
C THR A 129 0.09 -15.81 -16.67
N GLY A 130 1.25 -16.43 -16.71
CA GLY A 130 1.55 -17.71 -16.08
C GLY A 130 2.51 -17.64 -14.92
N HIS A 131 2.29 -16.75 -13.93
CA HIS A 131 2.74 -17.11 -12.59
C HIS A 131 1.63 -17.93 -11.93
N PRO A 132 1.94 -19.17 -11.50
CA PRO A 132 1.01 -19.90 -10.69
C PRO A 132 0.71 -19.00 -9.48
N VAL A 133 -0.54 -18.59 -9.35
CA VAL A 133 -1.06 -18.16 -8.06
C VAL A 133 -0.56 -19.25 -7.12
N ALA A 134 0.32 -18.90 -6.18
CA ALA A 134 0.76 -19.86 -5.20
C ALA A 134 -0.52 -20.48 -4.66
N SER A 135 -0.74 -21.77 -4.95
CA SER A 135 -1.92 -22.53 -4.60
C SER A 135 -1.96 -22.78 -3.08
N CYS A 136 -1.43 -21.85 -2.33
CA CYS A 136 -1.11 -21.94 -0.92
C CYS A 136 -2.11 -21.25 -0.01
N ILE A 137 -3.25 -20.83 -0.53
CA ILE A 137 -4.42 -20.68 0.31
C ILE A 137 -5.32 -21.83 -0.10
N SER A 138 -5.09 -23.01 0.48
CA SER A 138 -6.13 -24.01 0.56
C SER A 138 -7.32 -23.29 1.19
N ARG A 139 -8.38 -23.08 0.42
CA ARG A 139 -9.64 -22.48 0.87
C ARG A 139 -10.38 -23.38 1.87
N ASN A 140 -9.65 -24.17 2.62
CA ASN A 140 -10.16 -25.05 3.64
C ASN A 140 -9.96 -24.39 5.00
N GLY A 141 -10.85 -23.48 5.36
CA GLY A 141 -10.91 -23.10 6.76
C GLY A 141 -11.62 -21.83 7.16
N PHE A 142 -12.13 -20.96 6.28
CA PHE A 142 -12.65 -19.69 6.79
C PHE A 142 -14.13 -19.35 6.50
N TRP A 143 -14.90 -20.26 5.92
CA TRP A 143 -16.37 -20.10 5.84
C TRP A 143 -17.05 -21.44 6.03
N GLN A 144 -17.12 -21.94 7.26
CA GLN A 144 -18.23 -22.76 7.69
C GLN A 144 -19.15 -21.86 8.51
N GLY A 145 -19.95 -21.07 7.78
CA GLY A 145 -21.04 -20.32 8.37
C GLY A 145 -22.16 -21.28 8.77
N LYS A 146 -22.62 -21.09 9.98
CA LYS A 146 -23.98 -21.45 10.37
C LYS A 146 -24.93 -20.37 9.94
#